data_ee625a6c6784f0ee746cda7c26a0f3ab
#
_entry.id   ee625a6c6784f0ee746cda7c26a0f3ab
#
_cell.length_a   1.000
_cell.length_b   1.000
_cell.length_c   1.000
_cell.angle_alpha   90.00
_cell.angle_beta   90.00
_cell.angle_gamma   90.00
#
_symmetry.space_group_name_H-M   'P 1'
#
loop_
_entity.id
_entity.type
_entity.pdbx_description
1 polymer ?
#
loop_
_entity_poly.entity_id
_entity_poly.type
_entity_poly.pdbx_seq_one_letter_code
_entity_poly.pdbx_strand_id
1 'polypeptide(L)'
;MKTQTIFFDLDGTLYPDVNGGVWEALRARIELYMHERIGIPKSKVQERRDSYLRRYGTTLRGLSVDYQIDPDDYLVYVHDVPIEDLIRPNGKLGDLLSKLRQRKWVFTNSSLEHTRRVLAALGIAAHFDGILDIKAMGYRNKPEPSSYALALERAGQQDALASLFVDDQTNNLDPAKKLGASTVLVGSREPHPAADRSIAMVEELLVAMPGLIE
;
A
#
# COMPACT_ATOMS: atom_id res chain seq x y z
N MET A 1 -22.68 8.94 6.58
CA MET A 1 -22.04 10.07 5.86
C MET A 1 -21.59 9.55 4.50
N LYS A 2 -21.64 10.34 3.42
CA LYS A 2 -21.23 9.87 2.09
C LYS A 2 -19.70 9.89 1.97
N THR A 3 -19.08 8.82 1.47
CA THR A 3 -17.64 8.76 1.21
C THR A 3 -17.25 9.81 0.16
N GLN A 4 -16.23 10.62 0.47
CA GLN A 4 -15.71 11.68 -0.40
C GLN A 4 -14.33 11.37 -0.95
N THR A 5 -13.53 10.60 -0.21
CA THR A 5 -12.16 10.26 -0.58
C THR A 5 -11.92 8.77 -0.33
N ILE A 6 -11.25 8.13 -1.28
CA ILE A 6 -10.81 6.73 -1.18
C ILE A 6 -9.29 6.71 -1.24
N PHE A 7 -8.68 6.10 -0.22
CA PHE A 7 -7.26 5.83 -0.16
C PHE A 7 -7.03 4.36 -0.49
N PHE A 8 -6.30 4.10 -1.55
CA PHE A 8 -5.92 2.77 -1.97
C PHE A 8 -4.46 2.53 -1.61
N ASP A 9 -4.17 1.42 -0.96
CA ASP A 9 -2.83 0.89 -0.98
C ASP A 9 -2.45 0.43 -2.40
N LEU A 10 -1.17 0.20 -2.65
CA LEU A 10 -0.64 -0.16 -3.95
C LEU A 10 -0.39 -1.66 -4.06
N ASP A 11 0.64 -2.13 -3.33
CA ASP A 11 1.26 -3.45 -3.50
C ASP A 11 0.43 -4.52 -2.77
N GLY A 12 -0.17 -5.46 -3.51
CA GLY A 12 -1.12 -6.44 -2.97
C GLY A 12 -2.59 -5.98 -2.99
N THR A 13 -2.84 -4.70 -3.28
CA THR A 13 -4.19 -4.11 -3.31
C THR A 13 -4.65 -3.77 -4.73
N LEU A 14 -3.93 -2.90 -5.46
CA LEU A 14 -4.29 -2.54 -6.85
C LEU A 14 -3.87 -3.62 -7.87
N TYR A 15 -3.04 -4.54 -7.47
CA TYR A 15 -2.70 -5.76 -8.18
C TYR A 15 -2.47 -6.89 -7.18
N PRO A 16 -2.80 -8.15 -7.52
CA PRO A 16 -2.71 -9.25 -6.58
C PRO A 16 -1.26 -9.65 -6.29
N ASP A 17 -1.00 -10.06 -5.05
CA ASP A 17 0.22 -10.77 -4.69
C ASP A 17 0.12 -12.23 -5.15
N VAL A 18 0.70 -12.52 -6.32
CA VAL A 18 0.74 -13.86 -6.90
C VAL A 18 2.17 -14.39 -6.96
N ASN A 19 2.32 -15.70 -6.88
CA ASN A 19 3.61 -16.36 -7.01
C ASN A 19 4.30 -15.96 -8.32
N GLY A 20 5.59 -15.60 -8.24
CA GLY A 20 6.37 -15.09 -9.38
C GLY A 20 6.08 -13.62 -9.73
N GLY A 21 5.28 -12.91 -8.92
CA GLY A 21 4.91 -11.52 -9.15
C GLY A 21 5.87 -10.50 -8.55
N VAL A 22 5.39 -9.26 -8.52
CA VAL A 22 6.17 -8.10 -8.05
C VAL A 22 6.61 -8.27 -6.60
N TRP A 23 5.74 -8.78 -5.74
CA TRP A 23 6.03 -8.99 -4.31
C TRP A 23 7.22 -9.94 -4.08
N GLU A 24 7.28 -11.03 -4.85
CA GLU A 24 8.42 -11.97 -4.77
C GLU A 24 9.72 -11.30 -5.23
N ALA A 25 9.68 -10.52 -6.31
CA ALA A 25 10.82 -9.77 -6.79
C ALA A 25 11.29 -8.71 -5.77
N LEU A 26 10.35 -7.93 -5.20
CA LEU A 26 10.66 -6.97 -4.14
C LEU A 26 11.26 -7.65 -2.91
N ARG A 27 10.67 -8.76 -2.49
CA ARG A 27 11.15 -9.55 -1.35
C ARG A 27 12.59 -10.02 -1.57
N ALA A 28 12.88 -10.56 -2.74
CA ALA A 28 14.23 -11.01 -3.09
C ALA A 28 15.24 -9.84 -3.04
N ARG A 29 14.87 -8.66 -3.53
CA ARG A 29 15.70 -7.45 -3.48
C ARG A 29 15.92 -6.96 -2.04
N ILE A 30 14.88 -6.98 -1.21
CA ILE A 30 14.98 -6.65 0.23
C ILE A 30 15.96 -7.59 0.94
N GLU A 31 15.80 -8.89 0.73
CA GLU A 31 16.66 -9.91 1.35
C GLU A 31 18.12 -9.78 0.88
N LEU A 32 18.31 -9.47 -0.40
CA LEU A 32 19.64 -9.23 -0.98
C LEU A 32 20.29 -7.97 -0.38
N TYR A 33 19.56 -6.86 -0.25
CA TYR A 33 20.03 -5.64 0.40
C TYR A 33 20.48 -5.92 1.85
N MET A 34 19.64 -6.62 2.61
CA MET A 34 19.96 -6.99 3.99
C MET A 34 21.23 -7.84 4.10
N HIS A 35 21.45 -8.72 3.13
CA HIS A 35 22.66 -9.54 3.11
C HIS A 35 23.90 -8.79 2.62
N GLU A 36 23.83 -8.19 1.44
CA GLU A 36 24.99 -7.64 0.74
C GLU A 36 25.40 -6.25 1.25
N ARG A 37 24.43 -5.38 1.56
CA ARG A 37 24.69 -4.01 1.98
C ARG A 37 24.81 -3.86 3.49
N ILE A 38 24.04 -4.67 4.25
CA ILE A 38 24.03 -4.59 5.71
C ILE A 38 24.96 -5.64 6.35
N GLY A 39 25.25 -6.74 5.66
CA GLY A 39 26.09 -7.82 6.16
C GLY A 39 25.35 -8.82 7.05
N ILE A 40 24.01 -8.86 7.02
CA ILE A 40 23.22 -9.85 7.76
C ILE A 40 23.43 -11.23 7.14
N PRO A 41 23.83 -12.26 7.90
CA PRO A 41 24.01 -13.61 7.37
C PRO A 41 22.72 -14.11 6.70
N LYS A 42 22.81 -14.76 5.52
CA LYS A 42 21.64 -15.27 4.77
C LYS A 42 20.68 -16.06 5.64
N SER A 43 21.20 -16.91 6.53
CA SER A 43 20.38 -17.72 7.44
C SER A 43 19.57 -16.92 8.47
N LYS A 44 19.86 -15.61 8.64
CA LYS A 44 19.19 -14.71 9.60
C LYS A 44 18.33 -13.64 8.92
N VAL A 45 18.41 -13.50 7.61
CA VAL A 45 17.73 -12.44 6.87
C VAL A 45 16.20 -12.54 7.05
N GLN A 46 15.63 -13.71 6.81
CA GLN A 46 14.18 -13.90 6.93
C GLN A 46 13.68 -13.61 8.36
N GLU A 47 14.31 -14.19 9.38
CA GLU A 47 13.95 -13.97 10.78
C GLU A 47 13.99 -12.48 11.15
N ARG A 48 15.05 -11.78 10.70
CA ARG A 48 15.23 -10.36 10.96
C ARG A 48 14.18 -9.52 10.25
N ARG A 49 13.90 -9.80 8.97
CA ARG A 49 12.88 -9.14 8.18
C ARG A 49 11.49 -9.27 8.82
N ASP A 50 11.12 -10.49 9.22
CA ASP A 50 9.83 -10.76 9.87
C ASP A 50 9.72 -10.06 11.23
N SER A 51 10.83 -9.96 11.97
CA SER A 51 10.89 -9.16 13.20
C SER A 51 10.64 -7.67 12.92
N TYR A 52 11.24 -7.12 11.87
CA TYR A 52 11.04 -5.71 11.50
C TYR A 52 9.61 -5.42 11.06
N LEU A 53 9.01 -6.30 10.25
CA LEU A 53 7.61 -6.16 9.84
C LEU A 53 6.66 -6.13 11.05
N ARG A 54 6.86 -7.06 12.02
CA ARG A 54 6.04 -7.09 13.23
C ARG A 54 6.24 -5.87 14.13
N ARG A 55 7.49 -5.38 14.26
CA ARG A 55 7.83 -4.33 15.22
C ARG A 55 7.63 -2.92 14.66
N TYR A 56 7.89 -2.72 13.38
CA TYR A 56 7.96 -1.40 12.75
C TYR A 56 7.03 -1.24 11.54
N GLY A 57 6.38 -2.31 11.09
CA GLY A 57 5.52 -2.30 9.91
C GLY A 57 6.26 -2.42 8.58
N THR A 58 7.55 -2.04 8.52
CA THR A 58 8.38 -2.16 7.30
C THR A 58 9.81 -2.57 7.65
N THR A 59 10.47 -3.24 6.69
CA THR A 59 11.90 -3.57 6.78
C THR A 59 12.74 -2.29 6.75
N LEU A 60 12.39 -1.32 5.93
CA LEU A 60 13.05 -0.01 5.86
C LEU A 60 13.17 0.63 7.25
N ARG A 61 12.05 0.73 7.98
CA ARG A 61 12.05 1.35 9.31
C ARG A 61 12.95 0.59 10.28
N GLY A 62 12.91 -0.74 10.25
CA GLY A 62 13.77 -1.58 11.10
C GLY A 62 15.26 -1.36 10.81
N LEU A 63 15.63 -1.34 9.53
CA LEU A 63 17.02 -1.10 9.11
C LEU A 63 17.48 0.32 9.44
N SER A 64 16.60 1.32 9.27
CA SER A 64 16.92 2.72 9.63
C SER A 64 17.19 2.88 11.12
N VAL A 65 16.46 2.15 11.99
CA VAL A 65 16.67 2.17 13.45
C VAL A 65 17.94 1.46 13.85
N ASP A 66 18.15 0.24 13.33
CA ASP A 66 19.26 -0.64 13.81
C ASP A 66 20.61 -0.30 13.15
N TYR A 67 20.59 0.18 11.88
CA TYR A 67 21.82 0.36 11.07
C TYR A 67 21.99 1.77 10.52
N GLN A 68 21.02 2.67 10.75
CA GLN A 68 21.06 4.06 10.28
C GLN A 68 21.31 4.18 8.78
N ILE A 69 20.70 3.30 7.99
CA ILE A 69 20.83 3.29 6.53
C ILE A 69 20.25 4.58 5.90
N ASP A 70 20.74 4.90 4.71
CA ASP A 70 20.08 5.89 3.86
C ASP A 70 18.78 5.28 3.30
N PRO A 71 17.61 5.81 3.67
CA PRO A 71 16.34 5.28 3.18
C PRO A 71 16.15 5.45 1.68
N ASP A 72 16.77 6.45 1.05
CA ASP A 72 16.69 6.67 -0.39
C ASP A 72 17.49 5.62 -1.15
N ASP A 73 18.72 5.31 -0.71
CA ASP A 73 19.53 4.22 -1.28
C ASP A 73 18.78 2.89 -1.18
N TYR A 74 18.19 2.60 -0.01
CA TYR A 74 17.37 1.41 0.17
C TYR A 74 16.21 1.34 -0.82
N LEU A 75 15.40 2.40 -0.93
CA LEU A 75 14.23 2.41 -1.81
C LEU A 75 14.61 2.26 -3.29
N VAL A 76 15.67 2.93 -3.73
CA VAL A 76 16.19 2.76 -5.11
C VAL A 76 16.60 1.30 -5.34
N TYR A 77 17.34 0.71 -4.40
CA TYR A 77 17.83 -0.67 -4.54
C TYR A 77 16.69 -1.69 -4.58
N VAL A 78 15.74 -1.60 -3.64
CA VAL A 78 14.68 -2.63 -3.53
C VAL A 78 13.61 -2.51 -4.61
N HIS A 79 13.36 -1.31 -5.14
CA HIS A 79 12.40 -1.09 -6.23
C HIS A 79 12.99 -1.26 -7.64
N ASP A 80 14.27 -1.63 -7.74
CA ASP A 80 14.89 -2.03 -9.02
C ASP A 80 14.45 -3.45 -9.40
N VAL A 81 13.19 -3.56 -9.82
CA VAL A 81 12.51 -4.78 -10.26
C VAL A 81 11.82 -4.54 -11.62
N PRO A 82 11.66 -5.56 -12.46
CA PRO A 82 11.13 -5.42 -13.83
C PRO A 82 9.58 -5.33 -13.80
N ILE A 83 9.04 -4.23 -13.27
CA ILE A 83 7.59 -4.00 -13.12
C ILE A 83 6.84 -4.22 -14.43
N GLU A 84 7.37 -3.71 -15.54
CA GLU A 84 6.76 -3.72 -16.86
C GLU A 84 6.63 -5.16 -17.44
N ASP A 85 7.48 -6.08 -16.97
CA ASP A 85 7.42 -7.50 -17.33
C ASP A 85 6.46 -8.29 -16.43
N LEU A 86 6.29 -7.86 -15.18
CA LEU A 86 5.51 -8.55 -14.15
C LEU A 86 4.06 -8.11 -14.08
N ILE A 87 3.75 -6.85 -14.45
CA ILE A 87 2.40 -6.29 -14.42
C ILE A 87 1.86 -6.14 -15.85
N ARG A 88 0.57 -6.44 -16.02
CA ARG A 88 -0.16 -6.22 -17.27
C ARG A 88 -1.26 -5.20 -17.06
N PRO A 89 -1.66 -4.43 -18.10
CA PRO A 89 -2.78 -3.51 -18.02
C PRO A 89 -4.05 -4.19 -17.50
N ASN A 90 -4.75 -3.53 -16.56
CA ASN A 90 -5.98 -4.02 -15.97
C ASN A 90 -7.18 -3.13 -16.32
N GLY A 91 -7.83 -3.42 -17.47
CA GLY A 91 -8.98 -2.66 -17.94
C GLY A 91 -10.18 -2.74 -16.99
N LYS A 92 -10.39 -3.88 -16.29
CA LYS A 92 -11.49 -4.02 -15.32
C LYS A 92 -11.30 -3.09 -14.13
N LEU A 93 -10.07 -2.93 -13.64
CA LEU A 93 -9.75 -1.98 -12.59
C LEU A 93 -9.94 -0.53 -13.09
N GLY A 94 -9.51 -0.22 -14.32
CA GLY A 94 -9.76 1.09 -14.94
C GLY A 94 -11.25 1.41 -15.01
N ASP A 95 -12.08 0.45 -15.44
CA ASP A 95 -13.54 0.58 -15.50
C ASP A 95 -14.17 0.81 -14.11
N LEU A 96 -13.67 0.10 -13.08
CA LEU A 96 -14.08 0.33 -11.70
C LEU A 96 -13.77 1.75 -11.27
N LEU A 97 -12.50 2.17 -11.40
CA LEU A 97 -12.02 3.48 -10.96
C LEU A 97 -12.73 4.63 -11.67
N SER A 98 -13.10 4.46 -12.94
CA SER A 98 -13.85 5.46 -13.70
C SER A 98 -15.28 5.69 -13.19
N LYS A 99 -15.90 4.69 -12.57
CA LYS A 99 -17.24 4.77 -11.97
C LYS A 99 -17.26 5.46 -10.61
N LEU A 100 -16.11 5.50 -9.92
CA LEU A 100 -15.97 6.13 -8.63
C LEU A 100 -15.84 7.65 -8.78
N ARG A 101 -16.81 8.40 -8.23
CA ARG A 101 -16.83 9.87 -8.26
C ARG A 101 -15.99 10.51 -7.15
N GLN A 102 -15.60 9.73 -6.15
CA GLN A 102 -14.78 10.15 -5.02
C GLN A 102 -13.38 10.52 -5.50
N ARG A 103 -12.72 11.40 -4.74
CA ARG A 103 -11.28 11.59 -4.91
C ARG A 103 -10.55 10.29 -4.58
N LYS A 104 -9.58 9.95 -5.40
CA LYS A 104 -8.80 8.69 -5.30
C LYS A 104 -7.34 9.01 -5.07
N TRP A 105 -6.81 8.52 -3.97
CA TRP A 105 -5.42 8.68 -3.59
C TRP A 105 -4.76 7.33 -3.46
N VAL A 106 -3.51 7.22 -3.92
CA VAL A 106 -2.65 6.11 -3.52
C VAL A 106 -1.99 6.47 -2.19
N PHE A 107 -2.07 5.58 -1.22
CA PHE A 107 -1.47 5.71 0.11
C PHE A 107 -0.60 4.49 0.40
N THR A 108 0.71 4.58 0.17
CA THR A 108 1.62 3.44 0.11
C THR A 108 2.90 3.62 0.93
N ASN A 109 3.44 2.50 1.42
CA ASN A 109 4.78 2.44 2.01
C ASN A 109 5.91 2.30 0.97
N SER A 110 5.56 2.26 -0.32
CA SER A 110 6.51 2.25 -1.44
C SER A 110 6.97 3.65 -1.85
N SER A 111 7.99 3.76 -2.71
CA SER A 111 8.44 5.05 -3.26
C SER A 111 7.53 5.57 -4.37
N LEU A 112 7.59 6.88 -4.60
CA LEU A 112 6.83 7.53 -5.68
C LEU A 112 7.20 6.95 -7.06
N GLU A 113 8.49 6.69 -7.29
CA GLU A 113 9.00 6.15 -8.53
C GLU A 113 8.43 4.75 -8.81
N HIS A 114 8.45 3.85 -7.81
CA HIS A 114 7.83 2.54 -7.90
C HIS A 114 6.33 2.65 -8.15
N THR A 115 5.64 3.49 -7.37
CA THR A 115 4.20 3.71 -7.50
C THR A 115 3.83 4.15 -8.92
N ARG A 116 4.56 5.11 -9.50
CA ARG A 116 4.30 5.59 -10.87
C ARG A 116 4.48 4.50 -11.92
N ARG A 117 5.52 3.66 -11.79
CA ARG A 117 5.76 2.53 -12.70
C ARG A 117 4.63 1.52 -12.62
N VAL A 118 4.19 1.15 -11.42
CA VAL A 118 3.07 0.23 -11.21
C VAL A 118 1.77 0.78 -11.82
N LEU A 119 1.41 2.03 -11.51
CA LEU A 119 0.20 2.65 -12.04
C LEU A 119 0.22 2.78 -13.56
N ALA A 120 1.38 3.07 -14.16
CA ALA A 120 1.56 3.11 -15.60
C ALA A 120 1.40 1.71 -16.24
N ALA A 121 2.03 0.68 -15.66
CA ALA A 121 1.93 -0.69 -16.13
C ALA A 121 0.49 -1.23 -16.06
N LEU A 122 -0.25 -0.88 -15.00
CA LEU A 122 -1.68 -1.19 -14.87
C LEU A 122 -2.58 -0.38 -15.83
N GLY A 123 -2.10 0.74 -16.37
CA GLY A 123 -2.86 1.65 -17.24
C GLY A 123 -3.89 2.50 -16.49
N ILE A 124 -3.70 2.77 -15.19
CA ILE A 124 -4.68 3.43 -14.32
C ILE A 124 -4.21 4.75 -13.71
N ALA A 125 -3.04 5.24 -14.08
CA ALA A 125 -2.44 6.43 -13.47
C ALA A 125 -3.34 7.67 -13.50
N ALA A 126 -4.11 7.86 -14.59
CA ALA A 126 -4.99 9.01 -14.79
C ALA A 126 -6.22 9.04 -13.85
N HIS A 127 -6.49 7.95 -13.12
CA HIS A 127 -7.64 7.87 -12.22
C HIS A 127 -7.36 8.44 -10.82
N PHE A 128 -6.12 8.72 -10.47
CA PHE A 128 -5.73 9.15 -9.13
C PHE A 128 -5.46 10.65 -9.05
N ASP A 129 -6.03 11.29 -8.03
CA ASP A 129 -5.87 12.71 -7.74
C ASP A 129 -4.53 13.01 -7.05
N GLY A 130 -3.93 12.00 -6.40
CA GLY A 130 -2.65 12.14 -5.73
C GLY A 130 -2.05 10.83 -5.25
N ILE A 131 -0.79 10.91 -4.87
CA ILE A 131 0.00 9.83 -4.29
C ILE A 131 0.62 10.34 -3.00
N LEU A 132 0.41 9.61 -1.90
CA LEU A 132 1.14 9.78 -0.66
C LEU A 132 2.05 8.57 -0.48
N ASP A 133 3.31 8.74 -0.82
CA ASP A 133 4.35 7.74 -0.75
C ASP A 133 5.15 7.83 0.56
N ILE A 134 6.05 6.89 0.79
CA ILE A 134 6.86 6.81 2.02
C ILE A 134 7.72 8.06 2.25
N LYS A 135 8.24 8.71 1.19
CA LYS A 135 9.04 9.93 1.29
C LYS A 135 8.18 11.14 1.68
N ALA A 136 7.00 11.28 1.06
CA ALA A 136 6.05 12.35 1.39
C ALA A 136 5.54 12.21 2.85
N MET A 137 5.54 11.00 3.40
CA MET A 137 5.26 10.74 4.81
C MET A 137 6.46 11.02 5.75
N GLY A 138 7.60 11.47 5.22
CA GLY A 138 8.81 11.68 6.01
C GLY A 138 9.34 10.37 6.60
N TYR A 139 9.22 9.26 5.86
CA TYR A 139 9.55 7.88 6.24
C TYR A 139 8.77 7.35 7.46
N ARG A 140 7.68 8.01 7.82
CA ARG A 140 6.67 7.45 8.74
C ARG A 140 5.76 6.56 7.90
N ASN A 141 5.81 5.27 8.15
CA ASN A 141 5.08 4.30 7.36
C ASN A 141 3.71 3.96 7.96
N LYS A 142 2.79 3.41 7.16
CA LYS A 142 1.67 2.64 7.70
C LYS A 142 2.25 1.49 8.55
N PRO A 143 1.68 1.17 9.73
CA PRO A 143 0.43 1.65 10.29
C PRO A 143 0.55 2.80 11.31
N GLU A 144 1.59 3.65 11.27
CA GLU A 144 1.71 4.76 12.21
C GLU A 144 0.53 5.76 12.08
N PRO A 145 -0.17 6.14 13.17
CA PRO A 145 -1.33 7.04 13.11
C PRO A 145 -1.05 8.39 12.44
N SER A 146 0.17 8.91 12.59
CA SER A 146 0.61 10.16 11.96
C SER A 146 0.55 10.13 10.43
N SER A 147 0.74 8.95 9.81
CA SER A 147 0.65 8.77 8.36
C SER A 147 -0.79 8.95 7.87
N TYR A 148 -1.78 8.51 8.64
CA TYR A 148 -3.21 8.66 8.31
C TYR A 148 -3.66 10.11 8.46
N ALA A 149 -3.23 10.80 9.52
CA ALA A 149 -3.50 12.23 9.68
C ALA A 149 -2.96 13.05 8.49
N LEU A 150 -1.72 12.74 8.06
CA LEU A 150 -1.13 13.36 6.88
C LEU A 150 -1.88 13.01 5.59
N ALA A 151 -2.35 11.75 5.44
CA ALA A 151 -3.12 11.34 4.26
C ALA A 151 -4.42 12.15 4.15
N LEU A 152 -5.15 12.30 5.25
CA LEU A 152 -6.36 13.12 5.31
C LEU A 152 -6.07 14.58 4.99
N GLU A 153 -5.04 15.17 5.60
CA GLU A 153 -4.61 16.55 5.35
C GLU A 153 -4.27 16.78 3.87
N ARG A 154 -3.43 15.93 3.28
CA ARG A 154 -3.00 16.05 1.88
C ARG A 154 -4.15 15.91 0.88
N ALA A 155 -5.11 15.08 1.19
CA ALA A 155 -6.33 14.94 0.41
C ALA A 155 -7.36 16.07 0.68
N GLY A 156 -7.06 17.03 1.55
CA GLY A 156 -7.99 18.07 1.98
C GLY A 156 -9.25 17.51 2.66
N GLN A 157 -9.11 16.37 3.33
CA GLN A 157 -10.18 15.68 4.03
C GLN A 157 -10.11 16.02 5.51
N GLN A 158 -11.11 16.73 6.03
CA GLN A 158 -11.12 17.15 7.43
C GLN A 158 -11.65 16.05 8.37
N ASP A 159 -12.49 15.16 7.86
CA ASP A 159 -13.16 14.13 8.64
C ASP A 159 -12.90 12.74 8.08
N ALA A 160 -12.31 11.88 8.90
CA ALA A 160 -12.05 10.49 8.54
C ALA A 160 -13.33 9.71 8.25
N LEU A 161 -14.48 10.09 8.84
CA LEU A 161 -15.79 9.46 8.62
C LEU A 161 -16.24 9.52 7.15
N ALA A 162 -15.76 10.49 6.37
CA ALA A 162 -16.05 10.61 4.95
C ALA A 162 -14.95 9.98 4.06
N SER A 163 -14.11 9.13 4.64
CA SER A 163 -13.01 8.44 3.95
C SER A 163 -13.20 6.93 3.94
N LEU A 164 -12.67 6.30 2.91
CA LEU A 164 -12.56 4.85 2.77
C LEU A 164 -11.08 4.49 2.58
N PHE A 165 -10.59 3.51 3.36
CA PHE A 165 -9.27 2.93 3.17
C PHE A 165 -9.40 1.51 2.64
N VAL A 166 -8.66 1.20 1.57
CA VAL A 166 -8.64 -0.09 0.88
C VAL A 166 -7.21 -0.59 0.92
N ASP A 167 -6.95 -1.71 1.59
CA ASP A 167 -5.59 -2.22 1.86
C ASP A 167 -5.65 -3.75 2.03
N ASP A 168 -4.58 -4.47 1.69
CA ASP A 168 -4.46 -5.93 1.88
C ASP A 168 -3.95 -6.30 3.28
N GLN A 169 -3.45 -5.33 4.05
CA GLN A 169 -2.91 -5.55 5.38
C GLN A 169 -3.88 -5.09 6.46
N THR A 170 -4.32 -6.02 7.30
CA THR A 170 -5.23 -5.71 8.42
C THR A 170 -4.66 -4.71 9.41
N ASN A 171 -3.33 -4.77 9.63
CA ASN A 171 -2.62 -3.82 10.49
C ASN A 171 -2.70 -2.39 9.96
N ASN A 172 -2.76 -2.20 8.64
CA ASN A 172 -2.92 -0.89 8.02
C ASN A 172 -4.36 -0.38 8.10
N LEU A 173 -5.37 -1.27 8.12
CA LEU A 173 -6.77 -0.88 8.23
C LEU A 173 -7.17 -0.48 9.66
N ASP A 174 -6.53 -1.07 10.68
CA ASP A 174 -6.87 -0.84 12.08
C ASP A 174 -6.77 0.64 12.52
N PRO A 175 -5.70 1.40 12.20
CA PRO A 175 -5.65 2.83 12.51
C PRO A 175 -6.73 3.66 11.79
N ALA A 176 -7.02 3.36 10.52
CA ALA A 176 -8.07 4.04 9.76
C ALA A 176 -9.44 3.82 10.41
N LYS A 177 -9.75 2.58 10.79
CA LYS A 177 -10.99 2.23 11.49
C LYS A 177 -11.11 2.92 12.85
N LYS A 178 -10.03 3.01 13.62
CA LYS A 178 -10.00 3.75 14.89
C LYS A 178 -10.27 5.24 14.73
N LEU A 179 -9.95 5.82 13.58
CA LEU A 179 -10.29 7.19 13.22
C LEU A 179 -11.75 7.35 12.75
N GLY A 180 -12.50 6.24 12.63
CA GLY A 180 -13.88 6.23 12.17
C GLY A 180 -14.06 6.13 10.65
N ALA A 181 -12.98 5.98 9.89
CA ALA A 181 -13.06 5.74 8.45
C ALA A 181 -13.67 4.37 8.13
N SER A 182 -14.31 4.26 6.97
CA SER A 182 -14.67 2.95 6.41
C SER A 182 -13.42 2.21 5.93
N THR A 183 -13.46 0.87 6.00
CA THR A 183 -12.31 0.04 5.68
C THR A 183 -12.70 -1.18 4.84
N VAL A 184 -11.87 -1.49 3.83
CA VAL A 184 -12.02 -2.68 2.99
C VAL A 184 -10.71 -3.44 2.94
N LEU A 185 -10.76 -4.72 3.32
CA LEU A 185 -9.66 -5.67 3.19
C LEU A 185 -9.70 -6.31 1.81
N VAL A 186 -8.58 -6.27 1.10
CA VAL A 186 -8.38 -6.96 -0.18
C VAL A 186 -7.56 -8.24 0.03
N GLY A 187 -7.75 -9.24 -0.83
CA GLY A 187 -7.01 -10.50 -0.80
C GLY A 187 -7.65 -11.62 0.01
N SER A 188 -8.74 -11.35 0.73
CA SER A 188 -9.50 -12.34 1.48
C SER A 188 -10.99 -12.01 1.47
N ARG A 189 -11.85 -13.04 1.49
CA ARG A 189 -13.29 -12.86 1.73
C ARG A 189 -13.70 -13.14 3.17
N GLU A 190 -12.75 -13.58 3.99
CA GLU A 190 -12.99 -13.85 5.40
C GLU A 190 -13.19 -12.52 6.16
N PRO A 191 -14.23 -12.40 6.97
CA PRO A 191 -14.44 -11.21 7.79
C PRO A 191 -13.27 -10.97 8.75
N HIS A 192 -12.87 -9.70 8.91
CA HIS A 192 -11.84 -9.33 9.85
C HIS A 192 -12.27 -8.10 10.67
N PRO A 193 -11.99 -8.02 11.99
CA PRO A 193 -12.39 -6.89 12.84
C PRO A 193 -11.90 -5.51 12.37
N ALA A 194 -10.75 -5.45 11.70
CA ALA A 194 -10.18 -4.21 11.15
C ALA A 194 -10.87 -3.74 9.84
N ALA A 195 -11.75 -4.56 9.24
CA ALA A 195 -12.40 -4.27 7.97
C ALA A 195 -13.94 -4.25 8.12
N ASP A 196 -14.60 -3.31 7.44
CA ASP A 196 -16.06 -3.31 7.32
C ASP A 196 -16.53 -4.26 6.22
N ARG A 197 -15.68 -4.49 5.23
CA ARG A 197 -15.87 -5.48 4.15
C ARG A 197 -14.54 -6.16 3.83
N SER A 198 -14.62 -7.41 3.37
CA SER A 198 -13.48 -8.18 2.86
C SER A 198 -13.82 -8.68 1.46
N ILE A 199 -12.91 -8.49 0.51
CA ILE A 199 -13.06 -8.82 -0.91
C ILE A 199 -11.81 -9.54 -1.42
N ALA A 200 -11.98 -10.46 -2.37
CA ALA A 200 -10.83 -11.18 -2.92
C ALA A 200 -9.95 -10.29 -3.82
N MET A 201 -10.57 -9.39 -4.57
CA MET A 201 -9.87 -8.47 -5.48
C MET A 201 -10.54 -7.09 -5.44
N VAL A 202 -9.76 -6.04 -5.68
CA VAL A 202 -10.24 -4.66 -5.62
C VAL A 202 -11.38 -4.37 -6.62
N GLU A 203 -11.46 -5.11 -7.72
CA GLU A 203 -12.55 -5.02 -8.70
C GLU A 203 -13.93 -5.36 -8.12
N GLU A 204 -13.98 -6.04 -6.98
CA GLU A 204 -15.23 -6.36 -6.27
C GLU A 204 -15.74 -5.19 -5.40
N LEU A 205 -15.00 -4.07 -5.32
CA LEU A 205 -15.30 -2.96 -4.42
C LEU A 205 -16.73 -2.43 -4.54
N LEU A 206 -17.23 -2.24 -5.76
CA LEU A 206 -18.60 -1.76 -5.97
C LEU A 206 -19.67 -2.79 -5.62
N VAL A 207 -19.37 -4.08 -5.68
CA VAL A 207 -20.27 -5.14 -5.24
C VAL A 207 -20.37 -5.14 -3.71
N ALA A 208 -19.24 -4.97 -3.03
CA ALA A 208 -19.18 -4.93 -1.57
C ALA A 208 -19.71 -3.61 -0.98
N MET A 209 -19.59 -2.50 -1.72
CA MET A 209 -19.96 -1.15 -1.30
C MET A 209 -20.74 -0.41 -2.41
N PRO A 210 -21.97 -0.83 -2.73
CA PRO A 210 -22.76 -0.24 -3.83
C PRO A 210 -23.06 1.25 -3.62
N GLY A 211 -23.15 1.71 -2.38
CA GLY A 211 -23.36 3.14 -2.06
C GLY A 211 -22.24 4.08 -2.51
N LEU A 212 -21.12 3.58 -3.06
CA LEU A 212 -20.07 4.44 -3.62
C LEU A 212 -20.47 5.10 -4.96
N ILE A 213 -21.48 4.57 -5.65
CA ILE A 213 -21.97 5.10 -6.93
C ILE A 213 -23.35 5.77 -6.84
N GLU A 214 -23.98 5.75 -5.67
CA GLU A 214 -25.22 6.46 -5.34
C GLU A 214 -24.89 7.89 -4.86
#